data_462c5d76b83ebb58a3c50ba28a38f820
#
_entry.id   462c5d76b83ebb58a3c50ba28a38f820
#
_cell.length_a   1.000
_cell.length_b   1.000
_cell.length_c   1.000
_cell.angle_alpha   90.00
_cell.angle_beta   90.00
_cell.angle_gamma   90.00
#
_symmetry.space_group_name_H-M   'P 1'
#
loop_
_entity.id
_entity.type
_entity.pdbx_description
1 polymer ?
#
loop_
_entity_poly.entity_id
_entity_poly.type
_entity_poly.pdbx_seq_one_letter_code
_entity_poly.pdbx_strand_id
1 'polypeptide(L)'
;MSSVLITGGTGLIGRHAARLLADQGYVVRILSRRAAPDVPLLRGLPNIAFIQGDVRNPASLAPAVSGCDAVVLSHQFQNFPVENPRCNETFDAVDRMGTAHCVAAAQQAGVRRLVYVSGIALGNPNPPHPGIRAKLAAERAVFDSGLSAVSLRVNVVYASDDKYFSRLARAARWSPFVPILGSGESRCAPVHVDDVARAIAYAVERTAIGGLVNVCGPDEVTWKALLLAVAQAAAPMRYRIATPIPQTLLFLAGAIGERLPTPLLSREAIVFVTQFDQSCRGDVRCEDVFGFRPLGLGEGLRAAFGRRSDIAPS
;
A
#
# COMPACT_ATOMS: atom_id res chain seq x y z
N MET A 1 20.37 17.47 7.78
CA MET A 1 19.68 16.21 7.41
C MET A 1 18.24 16.55 7.06
N SER A 2 17.77 16.09 5.90
CA SER A 2 16.37 16.34 5.50
C SER A 2 15.42 15.55 6.37
N SER A 3 14.30 16.17 6.76
CA SER A 3 13.29 15.59 7.63
C SER A 3 12.03 15.23 6.84
N VAL A 4 11.50 14.01 7.04
CA VAL A 4 10.34 13.49 6.32
C VAL A 4 9.29 13.00 7.32
N LEU A 5 8.05 13.48 7.20
CA LEU A 5 6.91 12.91 7.91
C LEU A 5 6.26 11.82 7.04
N ILE A 6 5.99 10.66 7.63
CA ILE A 6 5.21 9.60 7.00
C ILE A 6 3.92 9.38 7.79
N THR A 7 2.78 9.67 7.18
CA THR A 7 1.49 9.22 7.70
C THR A 7 1.26 7.77 7.30
N GLY A 8 0.70 6.95 8.19
CA GLY A 8 0.56 5.52 7.92
C GLY A 8 1.89 4.74 7.95
N GLY A 9 2.96 5.31 8.54
CA GLY A 9 4.28 4.69 8.63
C GLY A 9 4.36 3.39 9.44
N THR A 10 3.30 3.01 10.15
CA THR A 10 3.16 1.69 10.79
C THR A 10 2.53 0.63 9.88
N GLY A 11 1.98 1.04 8.74
CA GLY A 11 1.40 0.16 7.71
C GLY A 11 2.46 -0.53 6.85
N LEU A 12 2.05 -1.41 5.94
CA LEU A 12 2.96 -2.18 5.09
C LEU A 12 3.90 -1.27 4.29
N ILE A 13 3.35 -0.43 3.43
CA ILE A 13 4.15 0.45 2.57
C ILE A 13 4.94 1.46 3.41
N GLY A 14 4.26 2.10 4.38
CA GLY A 14 4.87 3.17 5.16
C GLY A 14 6.06 2.71 6.00
N ARG A 15 6.03 1.51 6.61
CA ARG A 15 7.18 1.03 7.40
C ARG A 15 8.40 0.67 6.53
N HIS A 16 8.18 0.11 5.33
CA HIS A 16 9.28 -0.16 4.39
C HIS A 16 9.87 1.14 3.83
N ALA A 17 9.04 2.12 3.49
CA ALA A 17 9.51 3.44 3.09
C ALA A 17 10.26 4.16 4.23
N ALA A 18 9.75 4.09 5.46
CA ALA A 18 10.40 4.67 6.63
C ALA A 18 11.79 4.06 6.87
N ARG A 19 11.89 2.72 6.76
CA ARG A 19 13.16 2.00 6.87
C ARG A 19 14.15 2.47 5.82
N LEU A 20 13.75 2.47 4.55
CA LEU A 20 14.64 2.84 3.46
C LEU A 20 15.12 4.30 3.57
N LEU A 21 14.21 5.23 3.87
CA LEU A 21 14.57 6.65 4.05
C LEU A 21 15.51 6.84 5.25
N ALA A 22 15.28 6.11 6.35
CA ALA A 22 16.18 6.14 7.48
C ALA A 22 17.58 5.60 7.16
N ASP A 23 17.66 4.50 6.41
CA ASP A 23 18.94 3.92 5.94
C ASP A 23 19.67 4.87 4.97
N GLN A 24 18.95 5.76 4.26
CA GLN A 24 19.50 6.84 3.42
C GLN A 24 19.88 8.11 4.21
N GLY A 25 19.74 8.11 5.53
CA GLY A 25 20.15 9.23 6.39
C GLY A 25 19.11 10.32 6.60
N TYR A 26 17.84 10.10 6.20
CA TYR A 26 16.76 11.02 6.54
C TYR A 26 16.38 10.93 8.01
N VAL A 27 15.96 12.03 8.61
CA VAL A 27 15.24 12.02 9.89
C VAL A 27 13.77 11.73 9.58
N VAL A 28 13.29 10.56 9.98
CA VAL A 28 11.94 10.10 9.65
C VAL A 28 11.03 10.25 10.87
N ARG A 29 9.96 11.00 10.70
CA ARG A 29 8.87 11.08 11.67
C ARG A 29 7.70 10.24 11.19
N ILE A 30 7.12 9.44 12.07
CA ILE A 30 5.98 8.59 11.77
C ILE A 30 4.79 9.08 12.60
N LEU A 31 3.74 9.55 11.89
CA LEU A 31 2.47 9.85 12.54
C LEU A 31 1.79 8.55 12.96
N SER A 32 1.50 8.42 14.23
CA SER A 32 0.85 7.24 14.80
C SER A 32 -0.22 7.63 15.82
N ARG A 33 -1.34 6.93 15.80
CA ARG A 33 -2.39 7.09 16.82
C ARG A 33 -1.91 6.61 18.21
N ARG A 34 -0.96 5.72 18.26
CA ARG A 34 -0.30 5.25 19.48
C ARG A 34 0.99 6.04 19.70
N ALA A 35 1.25 6.42 20.95
CA ALA A 35 2.46 7.16 21.30
C ALA A 35 3.75 6.36 21.03
N ALA A 36 3.73 5.06 21.31
CA ALA A 36 4.87 4.16 21.11
C ALA A 36 4.41 2.85 20.41
N PRO A 37 4.19 2.86 19.09
CA PRO A 37 3.83 1.64 18.39
C PRO A 37 5.03 0.71 18.27
N ASP A 38 4.81 -0.58 18.46
CA ASP A 38 5.84 -1.58 18.18
C ASP A 38 5.82 -1.95 16.69
N VAL A 39 6.87 -1.57 15.98
CA VAL A 39 7.08 -1.87 14.56
C VAL A 39 8.43 -2.58 14.42
N PRO A 40 8.46 -3.93 14.37
CA PRO A 40 9.70 -4.70 14.39
C PRO A 40 10.74 -4.27 13.35
N LEU A 41 10.30 -3.93 12.14
CA LEU A 41 11.17 -3.50 11.03
C LEU A 41 11.94 -2.19 11.34
N LEU A 42 11.42 -1.36 12.25
CA LEU A 42 11.97 -0.04 12.57
C LEU A 42 12.71 0.02 13.91
N ARG A 43 12.79 -1.11 14.62
CA ARG A 43 13.48 -1.17 15.93
C ARG A 43 14.96 -0.85 15.78
N GLY A 44 15.47 -0.04 16.71
CA GLY A 44 16.91 0.29 16.79
C GLY A 44 17.41 1.29 15.77
N LEU A 45 16.54 1.91 14.97
CA LEU A 45 16.91 2.99 14.04
C LEU A 45 16.87 4.34 14.78
N PRO A 46 18.02 5.01 14.99
CA PRO A 46 18.10 6.20 15.83
C PRO A 46 17.48 7.44 15.21
N ASN A 47 17.31 7.44 13.89
CA ASN A 47 16.76 8.56 13.11
C ASN A 47 15.26 8.40 12.82
N ILE A 48 14.56 7.50 13.51
CA ILE A 48 13.10 7.36 13.44
C ILE A 48 12.47 7.82 14.75
N ALA A 49 11.49 8.71 14.63
CA ALA A 49 10.67 9.19 15.74
C ALA A 49 9.18 8.96 15.49
N PHE A 50 8.46 8.49 16.49
CA PHE A 50 7.01 8.38 16.45
C PHE A 50 6.38 9.65 17.06
N ILE A 51 5.48 10.28 16.31
CA ILE A 51 4.71 11.44 16.75
C ILE A 51 3.27 11.01 16.91
N GLN A 52 2.70 11.22 18.10
CA GLN A 52 1.31 10.86 18.34
C GLN A 52 0.38 11.85 17.65
N GLY A 53 -0.55 11.33 16.85
CA GLY A 53 -1.56 12.11 16.14
C GLY A 53 -2.46 11.25 15.27
N ASP A 54 -3.50 11.88 14.75
CA ASP A 54 -4.50 11.25 13.88
C ASP A 54 -4.83 12.19 12.72
N VAL A 55 -4.81 11.69 11.49
CA VAL A 55 -5.13 12.46 10.29
C VAL A 55 -6.54 13.03 10.30
N ARG A 56 -7.45 12.43 11.09
CA ARG A 56 -8.81 12.90 11.29
C ARG A 56 -8.91 14.11 12.25
N ASN A 57 -7.85 14.37 13.02
CA ASN A 57 -7.76 15.49 13.95
C ASN A 57 -6.72 16.51 13.48
N PRO A 58 -7.12 17.58 12.80
CA PRO A 58 -6.19 18.61 12.29
C PRO A 58 -5.24 19.19 13.33
N ALA A 59 -5.72 19.39 14.56
CA ALA A 59 -4.92 19.97 15.63
C ALA A 59 -3.70 19.11 16.02
N SER A 60 -3.76 17.79 15.79
CA SER A 60 -2.66 16.86 16.07
C SER A 60 -1.58 16.86 15.00
N LEU A 61 -1.79 17.51 13.85
CA LEU A 61 -0.90 17.45 12.71
C LEU A 61 0.20 18.51 12.74
N ALA A 62 -0.09 19.70 13.26
CA ALA A 62 0.87 20.80 13.29
C ALA A 62 2.23 20.43 13.95
N PRO A 63 2.26 19.76 15.12
CA PRO A 63 3.53 19.32 15.72
C PRO A 63 4.27 18.27 14.85
N ALA A 64 3.52 17.43 14.14
CA ALA A 64 4.10 16.37 13.33
C ALA A 64 4.80 16.90 12.08
N VAL A 65 4.20 17.89 11.40
CA VAL A 65 4.72 18.46 10.15
C VAL A 65 5.77 19.54 10.35
N SER A 66 5.85 20.13 11.55
CA SER A 66 6.74 21.26 11.85
C SER A 66 8.20 20.93 11.54
N GLY A 67 8.85 21.72 10.69
CA GLY A 67 10.24 21.54 10.28
C GLY A 67 10.51 20.30 9.41
N CYS A 68 9.48 19.71 8.80
CA CYS A 68 9.66 18.68 7.79
C CYS A 68 9.88 19.30 6.40
N ASP A 69 10.80 18.71 5.65
CA ASP A 69 11.06 19.08 4.24
C ASP A 69 10.03 18.42 3.30
N ALA A 70 9.60 17.20 3.64
CA ALA A 70 8.65 16.43 2.85
C ALA A 70 7.62 15.71 3.73
N VAL A 71 6.45 15.45 3.14
CA VAL A 71 5.40 14.62 3.76
C VAL A 71 5.01 13.50 2.79
N VAL A 72 5.05 12.27 3.29
CA VAL A 72 4.56 11.07 2.59
C VAL A 72 3.20 10.68 3.18
N LEU A 73 2.18 10.71 2.35
CA LEU A 73 0.81 10.38 2.71
C LEU A 73 0.51 8.94 2.29
N SER A 74 0.66 7.97 3.20
CA SER A 74 0.41 6.54 2.96
C SER A 74 -0.56 5.91 3.96
N HIS A 75 -1.38 6.75 4.60
CA HIS A 75 -2.34 6.30 5.60
C HIS A 75 -3.58 5.65 4.98
N GLN A 76 -4.12 4.70 5.70
CA GLN A 76 -5.41 4.05 5.50
C GLN A 76 -6.02 3.75 6.88
N PHE A 77 -7.34 3.53 6.94
CA PHE A 77 -7.98 3.14 8.20
C PHE A 77 -7.69 1.67 8.54
N GLN A 78 -7.84 1.38 9.83
CA GLN A 78 -7.70 0.00 10.32
C GLN A 78 -8.76 -0.90 9.70
N ASN A 79 -8.40 -2.14 9.41
CA ASN A 79 -9.26 -3.13 8.75
C ASN A 79 -9.70 -2.75 7.32
N PHE A 80 -8.99 -1.83 6.66
CA PHE A 80 -9.23 -1.58 5.23
C PHE A 80 -9.39 -2.90 4.45
N PRO A 81 -10.37 -3.05 3.57
CA PRO A 81 -11.34 -2.05 3.11
C PRO A 81 -12.69 -2.05 3.87
N VAL A 82 -12.80 -2.63 5.05
CA VAL A 82 -14.04 -2.68 5.84
C VAL A 82 -14.19 -1.41 6.66
N GLU A 83 -15.15 -0.58 6.28
CA GLU A 83 -15.44 0.66 7.01
C GLU A 83 -16.06 0.40 8.39
N ASN A 84 -15.70 1.22 9.36
CA ASN A 84 -16.33 1.27 10.67
C ASN A 84 -16.81 2.71 10.99
N PRO A 85 -18.01 3.08 10.56
CA PRO A 85 -18.53 4.44 10.78
C PRO A 85 -18.64 4.82 12.26
N ARG A 86 -18.84 3.85 13.16
CA ARG A 86 -18.92 4.12 14.61
C ARG A 86 -17.59 4.65 15.18
N CYS A 87 -16.48 4.24 14.58
CA CYS A 87 -15.13 4.70 14.94
C CYS A 87 -14.60 5.78 13.99
N ASN A 88 -15.44 6.30 13.09
CA ASN A 88 -15.04 7.22 12.03
C ASN A 88 -13.87 6.70 11.17
N GLU A 89 -13.82 5.38 10.97
CA GLU A 89 -12.84 4.69 10.11
C GLU A 89 -13.50 4.38 8.76
N THR A 90 -13.56 5.38 7.89
CA THR A 90 -14.20 5.31 6.58
C THR A 90 -13.28 5.89 5.51
N PHE A 91 -13.55 5.53 4.25
CA PHE A 91 -12.85 6.13 3.10
C PHE A 91 -12.96 7.65 3.09
N ASP A 92 -14.13 8.17 3.46
CA ASP A 92 -14.34 9.62 3.52
C ASP A 92 -13.51 10.27 4.62
N ALA A 93 -13.62 9.78 5.85
CA ALA A 93 -12.98 10.39 7.00
C ALA A 93 -11.45 10.28 6.99
N VAL A 94 -10.91 9.14 6.55
CA VAL A 94 -9.47 8.87 6.60
C VAL A 94 -8.79 9.19 5.28
N ASP A 95 -9.25 8.59 4.17
CA ASP A 95 -8.56 8.76 2.88
C ASP A 95 -8.81 10.15 2.29
N ARG A 96 -10.05 10.64 2.26
CA ARG A 96 -10.37 11.95 1.69
C ARG A 96 -10.07 13.10 2.66
N MET A 97 -10.78 13.17 3.79
CA MET A 97 -10.64 14.27 4.73
C MET A 97 -9.28 14.26 5.44
N GLY A 98 -8.80 13.08 5.85
CA GLY A 98 -7.50 12.95 6.49
C GLY A 98 -6.36 13.43 5.59
N THR A 99 -6.43 13.13 4.29
CA THR A 99 -5.46 13.67 3.31
C THR A 99 -5.58 15.19 3.20
N ALA A 100 -6.78 15.74 3.10
CA ALA A 100 -6.98 17.19 3.04
C ALA A 100 -6.43 17.90 4.29
N HIS A 101 -6.63 17.35 5.48
CA HIS A 101 -6.06 17.91 6.73
C HIS A 101 -4.52 17.88 6.71
N CYS A 102 -3.92 16.77 6.24
CA CYS A 102 -2.47 16.67 6.12
C CYS A 102 -1.90 17.67 5.11
N VAL A 103 -2.59 17.87 3.98
CA VAL A 103 -2.22 18.87 2.97
C VAL A 103 -2.25 20.28 3.56
N ALA A 104 -3.33 20.65 4.23
CA ALA A 104 -3.45 21.95 4.87
C ALA A 104 -2.36 22.19 5.94
N ALA A 105 -2.07 21.18 6.75
CA ALA A 105 -1.00 21.26 7.75
C ALA A 105 0.38 21.42 7.09
N ALA A 106 0.64 20.70 5.99
CA ALA A 106 1.88 20.80 5.24
C ALA A 106 2.07 22.18 4.60
N GLN A 107 1.00 22.77 4.04
CA GLN A 107 1.00 24.14 3.51
C GLN A 107 1.34 25.17 4.61
N GLN A 108 0.67 25.09 5.75
CA GLN A 108 0.89 26.00 6.89
C GLN A 108 2.32 25.89 7.45
N ALA A 109 2.92 24.71 7.42
CA ALA A 109 4.27 24.47 7.89
C ALA A 109 5.36 24.79 6.86
N GLY A 110 5.01 25.19 5.64
CA GLY A 110 5.95 25.48 4.57
C GLY A 110 6.68 24.22 4.05
N VAL A 111 6.06 23.05 4.11
CA VAL A 111 6.58 21.82 3.54
C VAL A 111 6.77 21.99 2.03
N ARG A 112 7.90 21.55 1.52
CA ARG A 112 8.24 21.75 0.11
C ARG A 112 7.78 20.62 -0.81
N ARG A 113 7.62 19.42 -0.27
CA ARG A 113 7.32 18.21 -1.04
C ARG A 113 6.20 17.39 -0.46
N LEU A 114 5.22 17.02 -1.30
CA LEU A 114 4.18 16.04 -0.99
C LEU A 114 4.33 14.80 -1.87
N VAL A 115 4.33 13.63 -1.25
CA VAL A 115 4.26 12.34 -1.94
C VAL A 115 3.00 11.61 -1.46
N TYR A 116 2.03 11.42 -2.34
CA TYR A 116 0.80 10.71 -2.01
C TYR A 116 0.83 9.29 -2.55
N VAL A 117 0.63 8.31 -1.68
CA VAL A 117 0.50 6.90 -2.05
C VAL A 117 -0.97 6.59 -2.31
N SER A 118 -1.31 6.59 -3.58
CA SER A 118 -2.64 6.27 -4.10
C SER A 118 -2.73 4.81 -4.52
N GLY A 119 -3.91 4.36 -4.92
CA GLY A 119 -4.10 3.07 -5.60
C GLY A 119 -4.32 3.26 -7.10
N ILE A 120 -4.23 2.19 -7.86
CA ILE A 120 -4.59 2.20 -9.27
C ILE A 120 -6.06 2.62 -9.40
N ALA A 121 -6.29 3.79 -9.98
CA ALA A 121 -7.61 4.28 -10.32
C ALA A 121 -7.89 3.94 -11.78
N LEU A 122 -9.00 3.29 -12.01
CA LEU A 122 -9.34 2.65 -13.29
C LEU A 122 -9.91 3.63 -14.33
N GLY A 123 -9.31 4.81 -14.48
CA GLY A 123 -9.63 5.73 -15.57
C GLY A 123 -11.07 6.31 -15.59
N ASN A 124 -11.95 5.88 -14.68
CA ASN A 124 -13.30 6.43 -14.56
C ASN A 124 -13.33 7.59 -13.57
N PRO A 125 -13.64 8.83 -14.00
CA PRO A 125 -13.70 9.99 -13.12
C PRO A 125 -14.80 9.88 -12.04
N ASN A 126 -15.78 8.99 -12.23
CA ASN A 126 -16.87 8.71 -11.28
C ASN A 126 -17.03 7.21 -11.03
N PRO A 127 -15.99 6.51 -10.49
CA PRO A 127 -16.13 5.09 -10.21
C PRO A 127 -17.17 4.85 -9.11
N PRO A 128 -17.94 3.75 -9.17
CA PRO A 128 -18.99 3.46 -8.19
C PRO A 128 -18.41 3.14 -6.80
N HIS A 129 -17.17 2.67 -6.72
CA HIS A 129 -16.54 2.25 -5.47
C HIS A 129 -16.16 3.46 -4.61
N PRO A 130 -16.62 3.55 -3.32
CA PRO A 130 -16.37 4.70 -2.47
C PRO A 130 -14.88 4.95 -2.22
N GLY A 131 -14.09 3.90 -2.06
CA GLY A 131 -12.63 4.01 -1.87
C GLY A 131 -11.90 4.63 -3.06
N ILE A 132 -12.33 4.32 -4.30
CA ILE A 132 -11.76 4.92 -5.50
C ILE A 132 -12.11 6.41 -5.56
N ARG A 133 -13.37 6.76 -5.28
CA ARG A 133 -13.79 8.19 -5.22
C ARG A 133 -13.02 8.98 -4.17
N ALA A 134 -12.84 8.40 -2.98
CA ALA A 134 -12.09 9.05 -1.90
C ALA A 134 -10.62 9.28 -2.29
N LYS A 135 -9.97 8.30 -2.91
CA LYS A 135 -8.58 8.44 -3.38
C LYS A 135 -8.42 9.47 -4.50
N LEU A 136 -9.36 9.52 -5.45
CA LEU A 136 -9.36 10.55 -6.51
C LEU A 136 -9.57 11.96 -5.92
N ALA A 137 -10.46 12.11 -4.93
CA ALA A 137 -10.65 13.38 -4.25
C ALA A 137 -9.41 13.79 -3.45
N ALA A 138 -8.73 12.83 -2.80
CA ALA A 138 -7.47 13.05 -2.12
C ALA A 138 -6.34 13.45 -3.09
N GLU A 139 -6.22 12.81 -4.25
CA GLU A 139 -5.27 13.21 -5.30
C GLU A 139 -5.50 14.66 -5.74
N ARG A 140 -6.75 15.06 -5.95
CA ARG A 140 -7.09 16.44 -6.31
C ARG A 140 -6.64 17.41 -5.22
N ALA A 141 -6.94 17.14 -3.95
CA ALA A 141 -6.51 17.98 -2.84
C ALA A 141 -4.97 18.11 -2.76
N VAL A 142 -4.24 17.04 -3.07
CA VAL A 142 -2.78 17.05 -3.13
C VAL A 142 -2.27 17.94 -4.26
N PHE A 143 -2.83 17.86 -5.47
CA PHE A 143 -2.39 18.67 -6.61
C PHE A 143 -2.85 20.12 -6.51
N ASP A 144 -4.03 20.38 -5.96
CA ASP A 144 -4.57 21.74 -5.75
C ASP A 144 -3.84 22.48 -4.61
N SER A 145 -2.95 21.80 -3.87
CA SER A 145 -2.19 22.38 -2.77
C SER A 145 -1.19 23.47 -3.18
N GLY A 146 -0.78 23.52 -4.45
CA GLY A 146 0.29 24.39 -4.89
C GLY A 146 1.70 23.99 -4.43
N LEU A 147 1.84 22.90 -3.66
CA LEU A 147 3.12 22.34 -3.26
C LEU A 147 3.71 21.47 -4.38
N SER A 148 5.04 21.24 -4.36
CA SER A 148 5.61 20.21 -5.24
C SER A 148 5.05 18.83 -4.89
N ALA A 149 4.15 18.30 -5.71
CA ALA A 149 3.39 17.10 -5.41
C ALA A 149 3.53 16.02 -6.48
N VAL A 150 3.55 14.77 -6.02
CA VAL A 150 3.44 13.57 -6.87
C VAL A 150 2.50 12.58 -6.23
N SER A 151 1.65 11.94 -7.04
CA SER A 151 0.82 10.81 -6.63
C SER A 151 1.39 9.53 -7.23
N LEU A 152 1.74 8.59 -6.36
CA LEU A 152 2.20 7.25 -6.72
C LEU A 152 0.99 6.32 -6.70
N ARG A 153 0.48 5.95 -7.87
CA ARG A 153 -0.61 4.98 -8.02
C ARG A 153 -0.06 3.57 -7.98
N VAL A 154 -0.13 2.98 -6.80
CA VAL A 154 0.46 1.68 -6.51
C VAL A 154 -0.52 0.56 -6.85
N ASN A 155 -0.02 -0.48 -7.51
CA ASN A 155 -0.75 -1.72 -7.81
C ASN A 155 -0.79 -2.65 -6.59
N VAL A 156 -1.16 -3.91 -6.79
CA VAL A 156 -1.19 -4.94 -5.73
C VAL A 156 0.20 -5.13 -5.13
N VAL A 157 0.35 -4.79 -3.86
CA VAL A 157 1.63 -4.89 -3.14
C VAL A 157 1.74 -6.21 -2.41
N TYR A 158 2.86 -6.89 -2.57
CA TYR A 158 3.19 -8.10 -1.83
C TYR A 158 4.52 -7.96 -1.07
N ALA A 159 4.61 -8.68 0.06
CA ALA A 159 5.79 -8.73 0.91
C ALA A 159 5.75 -9.97 1.80
N SER A 160 6.88 -10.35 2.37
CA SER A 160 6.96 -11.45 3.35
C SER A 160 6.16 -11.21 4.62
N ASP A 161 5.96 -9.94 4.98
CA ASP A 161 5.27 -9.46 6.18
C ASP A 161 3.90 -8.80 5.89
N ASP A 162 3.35 -8.97 4.67
CA ASP A 162 1.98 -8.56 4.37
C ASP A 162 0.94 -9.47 5.06
N LYS A 163 -0.31 -8.99 5.14
CA LYS A 163 -1.36 -9.73 5.85
C LYS A 163 -2.01 -10.86 5.03
N TYR A 164 -2.00 -10.76 3.70
CA TYR A 164 -2.80 -11.63 2.82
C TYR A 164 -1.95 -12.72 2.18
N PHE A 165 -0.95 -12.35 1.41
CA PHE A 165 -0.10 -13.30 0.69
C PHE A 165 0.77 -14.13 1.63
N SER A 166 1.24 -13.55 2.75
CA SER A 166 1.98 -14.31 3.76
C SER A 166 1.15 -15.43 4.41
N ARG A 167 -0.16 -15.21 4.58
CA ARG A 167 -1.08 -16.26 5.07
C ARG A 167 -1.30 -17.35 4.04
N LEU A 168 -1.51 -16.94 2.78
CA LEU A 168 -1.63 -17.88 1.66
C LEU A 168 -0.34 -18.72 1.53
N ALA A 169 0.81 -18.07 1.54
CA ALA A 169 2.12 -18.73 1.47
C ALA A 169 2.32 -19.75 2.61
N ARG A 170 1.89 -19.39 3.82
CA ARG A 170 1.94 -20.30 4.98
C ARG A 170 0.99 -21.48 4.81
N ALA A 171 -0.26 -21.25 4.40
CA ALA A 171 -1.24 -22.30 4.17
C ALA A 171 -0.80 -23.25 3.05
N ALA A 172 -0.17 -22.74 1.99
CA ALA A 172 0.33 -23.50 0.87
C ALA A 172 1.43 -24.52 1.23
N ARG A 173 2.09 -24.35 2.37
CA ARG A 173 3.07 -25.34 2.87
C ARG A 173 2.42 -26.66 3.32
N TRP A 174 1.14 -26.60 3.67
CA TRP A 174 0.38 -27.73 4.19
C TRP A 174 -0.69 -28.24 3.25
N SER A 175 -1.29 -27.36 2.44
CA SER A 175 -2.39 -27.65 1.52
C SER A 175 -2.02 -27.44 0.07
N PRO A 176 -2.37 -28.34 -0.86
CA PRO A 176 -2.23 -28.12 -2.29
C PRO A 176 -3.33 -27.20 -2.86
N PHE A 177 -4.43 -27.03 -2.14
CA PHE A 177 -5.58 -26.23 -2.59
C PHE A 177 -5.32 -24.74 -2.40
N VAL A 178 -5.51 -23.99 -3.49
CA VAL A 178 -5.36 -22.52 -3.51
C VAL A 178 -6.74 -21.91 -3.78
N PRO A 179 -7.32 -21.21 -2.81
CA PRO A 179 -8.64 -20.61 -2.99
C PRO A 179 -8.57 -19.46 -3.99
N ILE A 180 -9.42 -19.51 -5.01
CA ILE A 180 -9.52 -18.48 -6.05
C ILE A 180 -10.84 -17.73 -5.86
N LEU A 181 -10.78 -16.40 -5.73
CA LEU A 181 -11.94 -15.56 -5.57
C LEU A 181 -12.67 -15.39 -6.90
N GLY A 182 -13.87 -15.98 -7.02
CA GLY A 182 -14.62 -15.98 -8.28
C GLY A 182 -13.88 -16.74 -9.39
N SER A 183 -13.81 -16.17 -10.60
CA SER A 183 -13.06 -16.75 -11.72
C SER A 183 -11.54 -16.58 -11.57
N GLY A 184 -11.11 -15.54 -10.88
CA GLY A 184 -9.70 -15.15 -10.78
C GLY A 184 -9.10 -14.56 -12.06
N GLU A 185 -9.92 -14.24 -13.06
CA GLU A 185 -9.45 -13.77 -14.38
C GLU A 185 -9.17 -12.26 -14.44
N SER A 186 -9.59 -11.48 -13.42
CA SER A 186 -9.22 -10.06 -13.30
C SER A 186 -7.70 -9.92 -13.27
N ARG A 187 -7.17 -8.90 -13.96
CA ARG A 187 -5.74 -8.70 -14.14
C ARG A 187 -5.17 -7.74 -13.11
N CYS A 188 -3.91 -7.91 -12.78
CA CYS A 188 -3.11 -7.02 -11.94
C CYS A 188 -1.64 -7.06 -12.34
N ALA A 189 -0.89 -6.05 -11.94
CA ALA A 189 0.57 -5.96 -12.11
C ALA A 189 1.26 -5.87 -10.75
N PRO A 190 1.40 -6.99 -10.01
CA PRO A 190 1.86 -7.00 -8.62
C PRO A 190 3.26 -6.43 -8.48
N VAL A 191 3.50 -5.64 -7.45
CA VAL A 191 4.78 -4.98 -7.18
C VAL A 191 5.30 -5.35 -5.79
N HIS A 192 6.61 -5.58 -5.68
CA HIS A 192 7.24 -5.84 -4.39
C HIS A 192 7.25 -4.58 -3.53
N VAL A 193 7.05 -4.72 -2.22
CA VAL A 193 6.98 -3.59 -1.30
C VAL A 193 8.24 -2.72 -1.29
N ASP A 194 9.41 -3.31 -1.48
CA ASP A 194 10.68 -2.57 -1.51
C ASP A 194 10.80 -1.69 -2.77
N ASP A 195 10.20 -2.10 -3.90
CA ASP A 195 10.14 -1.25 -5.09
C ASP A 195 9.19 -0.07 -4.89
N VAL A 196 8.10 -0.27 -4.15
CA VAL A 196 7.22 0.84 -3.73
C VAL A 196 7.97 1.79 -2.78
N ALA A 197 8.73 1.26 -1.83
CA ALA A 197 9.57 2.06 -0.94
C ALA A 197 10.64 2.85 -1.71
N ARG A 198 11.27 2.24 -2.72
CA ARG A 198 12.21 2.92 -3.62
C ARG A 198 11.55 4.04 -4.41
N ALA A 199 10.36 3.80 -4.97
CA ALA A 199 9.59 4.83 -5.67
C ALA A 199 9.26 6.01 -4.74
N ILE A 200 8.88 5.75 -3.48
CA ILE A 200 8.65 6.79 -2.47
C ILE A 200 9.94 7.56 -2.17
N ALA A 201 11.06 6.88 -1.96
CA ALA A 201 12.34 7.53 -1.69
C ALA A 201 12.79 8.44 -2.85
N TYR A 202 12.72 7.98 -4.09
CA TYR A 202 12.99 8.80 -5.27
C TYR A 202 12.01 9.97 -5.41
N ALA A 203 10.74 9.76 -5.10
CA ALA A 203 9.74 10.81 -5.12
C ALA A 203 9.99 11.89 -4.05
N VAL A 204 10.52 11.54 -2.90
CA VAL A 204 10.96 12.47 -1.85
C VAL A 204 12.18 13.28 -2.31
N GLU A 205 13.17 12.62 -2.90
CA GLU A 205 14.43 13.21 -3.33
C GLU A 205 14.26 14.14 -4.54
N ARG A 206 13.52 13.67 -5.56
CA ARG A 206 13.40 14.33 -6.85
C ARG A 206 12.19 15.27 -6.91
N THR A 207 12.33 16.44 -6.33
CA THR A 207 11.23 17.42 -6.21
C THR A 207 10.72 17.99 -7.54
N ALA A 208 11.51 17.91 -8.62
CA ALA A 208 11.11 18.31 -9.96
C ALA A 208 10.08 17.34 -10.59
N ILE A 209 9.98 16.11 -10.10
CA ILE A 209 9.02 15.12 -10.59
C ILE A 209 7.66 15.37 -9.95
N GLY A 210 6.66 15.68 -10.75
CA GLY A 210 5.27 15.91 -10.33
C GLY A 210 4.28 15.01 -11.09
N GLY A 211 3.00 15.20 -10.80
CA GLY A 211 1.92 14.51 -11.48
C GLY A 211 1.66 13.08 -11.01
N LEU A 212 1.12 12.25 -11.88
CA LEU A 212 0.74 10.87 -11.61
C LEU A 212 1.83 9.92 -12.08
N VAL A 213 2.25 9.00 -11.23
CA VAL A 213 3.23 7.96 -11.55
C VAL A 213 2.69 6.60 -11.15
N ASN A 214 2.57 5.68 -12.09
CA ASN A 214 2.13 4.31 -11.83
C ASN A 214 3.30 3.47 -11.28
N VAL A 215 3.10 2.85 -10.12
CA VAL A 215 4.06 1.95 -9.48
C VAL A 215 3.53 0.53 -9.55
N CYS A 216 3.96 -0.17 -10.59
CA CYS A 216 3.53 -1.52 -10.92
C CYS A 216 4.74 -2.44 -11.07
N GLY A 217 4.52 -3.74 -10.87
CA GLY A 217 5.51 -4.74 -11.30
C GLY A 217 5.58 -4.83 -12.83
N PRO A 218 6.65 -5.43 -13.37
CA PRO A 218 6.82 -5.58 -14.81
C PRO A 218 5.91 -6.64 -15.42
N ASP A 219 5.42 -7.57 -14.59
CA ASP A 219 4.62 -8.72 -15.04
C ASP A 219 3.14 -8.48 -14.77
N GLU A 220 2.34 -8.49 -15.84
CA GLU A 220 0.88 -8.40 -15.75
C GLU A 220 0.28 -9.81 -15.77
N VAL A 221 -0.43 -10.17 -14.72
CA VAL A 221 -0.97 -11.52 -14.51
C VAL A 221 -2.44 -11.47 -14.07
N THR A 222 -3.12 -12.62 -14.14
CA THR A 222 -4.44 -12.76 -13.51
C THR A 222 -4.29 -12.99 -12.00
N TRP A 223 -5.34 -12.64 -11.23
CA TRP A 223 -5.37 -12.94 -9.79
C TRP A 223 -5.17 -14.44 -9.51
N LYS A 224 -5.74 -15.31 -10.33
CA LYS A 224 -5.52 -16.76 -10.26
C LYS A 224 -4.04 -17.12 -10.44
N ALA A 225 -3.39 -16.56 -11.46
CA ALA A 225 -1.96 -16.80 -11.70
C ALA A 225 -1.11 -16.28 -10.54
N LEU A 226 -1.42 -15.08 -10.00
CA LEU A 226 -0.73 -14.51 -8.84
C LEU A 226 -0.85 -15.42 -7.61
N LEU A 227 -2.06 -15.85 -7.24
CA LEU A 227 -2.28 -16.69 -6.05
C LEU A 227 -1.58 -18.06 -6.18
N LEU A 228 -1.60 -18.66 -7.37
CA LEU A 228 -0.86 -19.89 -7.65
C LEU A 228 0.66 -19.67 -7.56
N ALA A 229 1.17 -18.55 -8.10
CA ALA A 229 2.59 -18.22 -8.05
C ALA A 229 3.09 -18.00 -6.62
N VAL A 230 2.31 -17.30 -5.77
CA VAL A 230 2.60 -17.14 -4.32
C VAL A 230 2.67 -18.51 -3.63
N ALA A 231 1.69 -19.37 -3.87
CA ALA A 231 1.65 -20.71 -3.29
C ALA A 231 2.83 -21.57 -3.76
N GLN A 232 3.18 -21.47 -5.04
CA GLN A 232 4.32 -22.19 -5.62
C GLN A 232 5.65 -21.70 -5.07
N ALA A 233 5.84 -20.40 -4.92
CA ALA A 233 7.05 -19.84 -4.33
C ALA A 233 7.28 -20.31 -2.88
N ALA A 234 6.20 -20.44 -2.10
CA ALA A 234 6.25 -20.89 -0.70
C ALA A 234 6.57 -22.39 -0.55
N ALA A 235 6.23 -23.22 -1.52
CA ALA A 235 6.51 -24.67 -1.52
C ALA A 235 6.61 -25.20 -2.97
N PRO A 236 7.76 -25.06 -3.60
CA PRO A 236 7.96 -25.30 -5.03
C PRO A 236 7.74 -26.76 -5.46
N MET A 237 7.97 -27.71 -4.59
CA MET A 237 7.86 -29.14 -4.88
C MET A 237 6.43 -29.69 -4.77
N ARG A 238 5.42 -28.86 -4.48
CA ARG A 238 4.03 -29.31 -4.34
C ARG A 238 3.20 -28.94 -5.57
N TYR A 239 2.40 -29.87 -6.04
CA TYR A 239 1.36 -29.60 -7.03
C TYR A 239 0.30 -28.64 -6.45
N ARG A 240 -0.22 -27.72 -7.27
CA ARG A 240 -1.21 -26.72 -6.88
C ARG A 240 -2.54 -26.96 -7.59
N ILE A 241 -3.61 -26.94 -6.84
CA ILE A 241 -4.97 -27.09 -7.32
C ILE A 241 -5.71 -25.78 -7.09
N ALA A 242 -5.95 -25.04 -8.18
CA ALA A 242 -6.82 -23.86 -8.11
C ALA A 242 -8.24 -24.29 -7.73
N THR A 243 -8.75 -23.73 -6.67
CA THR A 243 -10.08 -24.06 -6.15
C THR A 243 -10.98 -22.83 -6.22
N PRO A 244 -11.72 -22.63 -7.32
CA PRO A 244 -12.62 -21.48 -7.46
C PRO A 244 -13.70 -21.54 -6.40
N ILE A 245 -13.92 -20.43 -5.69
CA ILE A 245 -14.99 -20.31 -4.73
C ILE A 245 -16.11 -19.48 -5.38
N PRO A 246 -17.33 -20.00 -5.46
CA PRO A 246 -18.47 -19.27 -6.01
C PRO A 246 -18.67 -17.92 -5.32
N GLN A 247 -18.97 -16.90 -6.11
CA GLN A 247 -19.06 -15.52 -5.63
C GLN A 247 -20.11 -15.35 -4.53
N THR A 248 -21.24 -16.10 -4.61
CA THR A 248 -22.27 -16.11 -3.58
C THR A 248 -21.77 -16.58 -2.22
N LEU A 249 -20.95 -17.64 -2.18
CA LEU A 249 -20.34 -18.14 -0.94
C LEU A 249 -19.31 -17.14 -0.40
N LEU A 250 -18.55 -16.49 -1.29
CA LEU A 250 -17.61 -15.45 -0.89
C LEU A 250 -18.31 -14.25 -0.25
N PHE A 251 -19.43 -13.78 -0.84
CA PHE A 251 -20.20 -12.67 -0.27
C PHE A 251 -20.80 -13.03 1.10
N LEU A 252 -21.29 -14.26 1.26
CA LEU A 252 -21.78 -14.74 2.55
C LEU A 252 -20.64 -14.79 3.59
N ALA A 253 -19.50 -15.36 3.22
CA ALA A 253 -18.31 -15.42 4.09
C ALA A 253 -17.79 -14.01 4.41
N GLY A 254 -17.80 -13.08 3.45
CA GLY A 254 -17.46 -11.69 3.65
C GLY A 254 -18.39 -10.99 4.64
N ALA A 255 -19.69 -11.16 4.50
CA ALA A 255 -20.70 -10.60 5.41
C ALA A 255 -20.55 -11.08 6.86
N ILE A 256 -20.15 -12.34 7.04
CA ILE A 256 -19.81 -12.90 8.35
C ILE A 256 -18.47 -12.34 8.84
N GLY A 257 -17.47 -12.31 7.96
CA GLY A 257 -16.12 -11.83 8.27
C GLY A 257 -16.10 -10.39 8.74
N GLU A 258 -16.92 -9.52 8.14
CA GLU A 258 -17.04 -8.10 8.51
C GLU A 258 -17.51 -7.87 9.96
N ARG A 259 -18.11 -8.89 10.60
CA ARG A 259 -18.50 -8.85 12.02
C ARG A 259 -17.37 -9.19 12.98
N LEU A 260 -16.25 -9.70 12.46
CA LEU A 260 -15.09 -10.06 13.27
C LEU A 260 -14.22 -8.82 13.56
N PRO A 261 -13.53 -8.77 14.70
CA PRO A 261 -12.64 -7.64 15.04
C PRO A 261 -11.51 -7.41 14.02
N THR A 262 -11.08 -8.49 13.35
CA THR A 262 -10.08 -8.46 12.29
C THR A 262 -10.58 -9.26 11.09
N PRO A 263 -11.33 -8.65 10.18
CA PRO A 263 -11.89 -9.34 9.03
C PRO A 263 -10.78 -9.88 8.12
N LEU A 264 -10.88 -11.15 7.78
CA LEU A 264 -9.98 -11.82 6.83
C LEU A 264 -10.43 -11.61 5.39
N LEU A 265 -11.72 -11.48 5.19
CA LEU A 265 -12.39 -11.31 3.92
C LEU A 265 -13.55 -10.35 4.14
N SER A 266 -13.75 -9.44 3.19
CA SER A 266 -14.87 -8.51 3.17
C SER A 266 -15.52 -8.50 1.78
N ARG A 267 -16.77 -8.10 1.72
CA ARG A 267 -17.47 -7.95 0.45
C ARG A 267 -16.78 -6.93 -0.45
N GLU A 268 -16.27 -5.84 0.12
CA GLU A 268 -15.52 -4.81 -0.60
C GLU A 268 -14.21 -5.36 -1.19
N ALA A 269 -13.46 -6.17 -0.43
CA ALA A 269 -12.25 -6.82 -0.93
C ALA A 269 -12.56 -7.79 -2.08
N ILE A 270 -13.68 -8.52 -1.99
CA ILE A 270 -14.14 -9.43 -3.05
C ILE A 270 -14.46 -8.64 -4.32
N VAL A 271 -15.23 -7.56 -4.20
CA VAL A 271 -15.58 -6.67 -5.32
C VAL A 271 -14.30 -6.12 -5.97
N PHE A 272 -13.36 -5.65 -5.17
CA PHE A 272 -12.10 -5.09 -5.66
C PHE A 272 -11.28 -6.09 -6.48
N VAL A 273 -11.18 -7.33 -5.99
CA VAL A 273 -10.43 -8.39 -6.68
C VAL A 273 -11.17 -8.95 -7.89
N THR A 274 -12.51 -9.05 -7.84
CA THR A 274 -13.28 -9.76 -8.88
C THR A 274 -13.84 -8.87 -9.97
N GLN A 275 -14.05 -7.57 -9.70
CA GLN A 275 -14.75 -6.68 -10.61
C GLN A 275 -13.88 -5.58 -11.22
N PHE A 276 -12.72 -5.27 -10.61
CA PHE A 276 -11.83 -4.24 -11.13
C PHE A 276 -10.63 -4.84 -11.85
N ASP A 277 -10.41 -4.39 -13.09
CA ASP A 277 -9.17 -4.62 -13.82
C ASP A 277 -8.09 -3.68 -13.26
N GLN A 278 -7.05 -4.26 -12.70
CA GLN A 278 -5.91 -3.56 -12.10
C GLN A 278 -4.67 -3.69 -13.00
N SER A 279 -4.85 -3.82 -14.31
CA SER A 279 -3.77 -3.74 -15.27
C SER A 279 -3.06 -2.40 -15.16
N CYS A 280 -1.74 -2.40 -15.32
CA CYS A 280 -0.96 -1.17 -15.32
C CYS A 280 -1.05 -0.49 -16.70
N ARG A 281 -2.24 0.02 -17.00
CA ARG A 281 -2.49 0.80 -18.21
C ARG A 281 -2.41 2.28 -17.85
N GLY A 282 -1.56 3.03 -18.54
CA GLY A 282 -1.44 4.47 -18.36
C GLY A 282 -0.02 4.97 -18.54
N ASP A 283 0.08 6.29 -18.63
CA ASP A 283 1.05 6.97 -19.44
C ASP A 283 2.43 7.11 -18.81
N VAL A 284 2.56 7.04 -17.48
CA VAL A 284 3.83 7.29 -16.81
C VAL A 284 4.11 6.22 -15.76
N ARG A 285 5.10 5.39 -16.02
CA ARG A 285 5.55 4.33 -15.11
C ARG A 285 6.73 4.78 -14.27
N CYS A 286 6.89 4.18 -13.09
CA CYS A 286 8.04 4.47 -12.22
C CYS A 286 9.39 4.19 -12.89
N GLU A 287 9.45 3.24 -13.82
CA GLU A 287 10.64 2.93 -14.63
C GLU A 287 11.09 4.14 -15.45
N ASP A 288 10.15 4.81 -16.12
CA ASP A 288 10.41 5.95 -17.01
C ASP A 288 10.85 7.20 -16.25
N VAL A 289 10.29 7.37 -15.04
CA VAL A 289 10.46 8.58 -14.23
C VAL A 289 11.64 8.47 -13.26
N PHE A 290 11.76 7.34 -12.59
CA PHE A 290 12.79 7.14 -11.56
C PHE A 290 14.01 6.39 -12.05
N GLY A 291 13.95 5.78 -13.25
CA GLY A 291 15.09 5.11 -13.87
C GLY A 291 15.46 3.79 -13.19
N PHE A 292 14.53 3.15 -12.48
CA PHE A 292 14.73 1.80 -11.94
C PHE A 292 13.63 0.85 -12.41
N ARG A 293 14.01 -0.38 -12.67
CA ARG A 293 13.06 -1.44 -13.02
C ARG A 293 12.64 -2.19 -11.76
N PRO A 294 11.32 -2.33 -11.48
CA PRO A 294 10.83 -3.15 -10.40
C PRO A 294 11.20 -4.63 -10.59
N LEU A 295 11.27 -5.37 -9.49
CA LEU A 295 11.54 -6.80 -9.49
C LEU A 295 10.51 -7.58 -10.31
N GLY A 296 10.97 -8.53 -11.12
CA GLY A 296 10.09 -9.49 -11.77
C GLY A 296 9.31 -10.32 -10.74
N LEU A 297 8.06 -10.67 -11.08
CA LEU A 297 7.16 -11.35 -10.14
C LEU A 297 7.77 -12.64 -9.56
N GLY A 298 8.37 -13.47 -10.43
CA GLY A 298 8.97 -14.72 -9.97
C GLY A 298 10.14 -14.53 -9.01
N GLU A 299 10.98 -13.53 -9.23
CA GLU A 299 12.10 -13.19 -8.36
C GLU A 299 11.60 -12.61 -7.03
N GLY A 300 10.72 -11.62 -7.08
CA GLY A 300 10.15 -10.99 -5.89
C GLY A 300 9.38 -11.97 -5.01
N LEU A 301 8.61 -12.90 -5.60
CA LEU A 301 7.90 -13.92 -4.83
C LEU A 301 8.85 -14.93 -4.17
N ARG A 302 9.96 -15.30 -4.83
CA ARG A 302 11.00 -16.14 -4.21
C ARG A 302 11.67 -15.42 -3.03
N ALA A 303 12.00 -14.14 -3.20
CA ALA A 303 12.57 -13.32 -2.14
C ALA A 303 11.61 -13.19 -0.94
N ALA A 304 10.31 -12.97 -1.20
CA ALA A 304 9.31 -12.79 -0.15
C ALA A 304 8.89 -14.10 0.54
N PHE A 305 8.72 -15.20 -0.19
CA PHE A 305 8.04 -16.41 0.31
C PHE A 305 8.85 -17.70 0.15
N GLY A 306 9.97 -17.69 -0.59
CA GLY A 306 10.88 -18.83 -0.73
C GLY A 306 11.46 -19.28 0.60
N ARG A 307 11.90 -20.53 0.68
CA ARG A 307 12.65 -21.00 1.86
C ARG A 307 14.03 -20.36 1.84
N ARG A 308 14.57 -20.00 2.99
CA ARG A 308 15.94 -19.45 3.11
C ARG A 308 17.02 -20.38 2.54
N SER A 309 16.73 -21.69 2.48
CA SER A 309 17.61 -22.70 1.85
C SER A 309 17.61 -22.65 0.32
N ASP A 310 16.61 -22.03 -0.31
CA ASP A 310 16.44 -21.99 -1.76
C ASP A 310 16.99 -20.68 -2.37
N ILE A 311 17.47 -19.77 -1.52
CA ILE A 311 18.10 -18.52 -1.93
C ILE A 311 19.62 -18.78 -1.90
N ALA A 312 20.21 -19.00 -3.09
CA ALA A 312 21.66 -19.11 -3.20
C ALA A 312 22.31 -17.82 -2.67
N PRO A 313 23.42 -17.90 -1.92
CA PRO A 313 24.18 -16.72 -1.54
C PRO A 313 24.71 -16.06 -2.81
N SER A 314 24.34 -14.80 -3.02
CA SER A 314 24.87 -13.93 -4.07
C SER A 314 26.27 -13.47 -3.72
#